data_0dc54c92887e3032f67ef135dcbd6907
#
_entry.id   0dc54c92887e3032f67ef135dcbd6907
#
_cell.length_a   1.000
_cell.length_b   1.000
_cell.length_c   1.000
_cell.angle_alpha   90.00
_cell.angle_beta   90.00
_cell.angle_gamma   90.00
#
_symmetry.space_group_name_H-M   'P 1'
#
loop_
_entity.id
_entity.type
_entity.pdbx_description
1 polymer ?
#
loop_
_entity_poly.entity_id
_entity_poly.type
_entity_poly.pdbx_seq_one_letter_code
_entity_poly.pdbx_strand_id
1 'polypeptide(L)'
;MTVLVLLPGLGGTSELFEPFVAALGSAVATKIIRYPGDAALGYDALAALVRAALPVGEPYVLLGESFSGPIAISLAAEGGAQLRGLVLCCSFARNPRPSLGPLRVLLPLAPIVPRPLGLLSRLLMGRLVTDTLRRSLAQALRQLAARALKARLRAVLSIDVSAELSRVAVPVLYLHATEDRVVPDAALRHIRRIRPEARVVSIPAPHFLLQTRPGEAARAVLGFIRGVVQSD
;
A
#
# COMPACT_ATOMS: atom_id res chain seq x y z
N MET A 1 -20.46 -11.76 -3.31
CA MET A 1 -20.14 -10.31 -3.36
C MET A 1 -18.63 -10.17 -3.48
N THR A 2 -18.12 -9.16 -4.20
CA THR A 2 -16.67 -8.94 -4.30
C THR A 2 -16.13 -8.35 -3.01
N VAL A 3 -15.00 -8.90 -2.50
CA VAL A 3 -14.31 -8.42 -1.30
C VAL A 3 -13.17 -7.49 -1.67
N LEU A 4 -13.04 -6.33 -1.02
CA LEU A 4 -11.85 -5.48 -1.12
C LEU A 4 -10.85 -5.89 -0.03
N VAL A 5 -9.75 -6.52 -0.45
CA VAL A 5 -8.65 -6.90 0.44
C VAL A 5 -7.68 -5.75 0.56
N LEU A 6 -7.43 -5.28 1.79
CA LEU A 6 -6.59 -4.12 2.10
C LEU A 6 -5.26 -4.56 2.72
N LEU A 7 -4.16 -4.19 2.07
CA LEU A 7 -2.80 -4.42 2.56
C LEU A 7 -2.20 -3.10 3.05
N PRO A 8 -1.82 -3.01 4.34
CA PRO A 8 -1.41 -1.76 4.96
C PRO A 8 -0.02 -1.29 4.51
N GLY A 9 0.23 -0.01 4.72
CA GLY A 9 1.57 0.56 4.57
C GLY A 9 2.60 -0.04 5.53
N LEU A 10 3.76 0.61 5.65
CA LEU A 10 4.93 0.13 6.40
C LEU A 10 4.61 -0.25 7.86
N GLY A 11 3.65 0.40 8.50
CA GLY A 11 3.21 0.12 9.87
C GLY A 11 2.59 -1.26 10.05
N GLY A 12 1.94 -1.80 9.04
CA GLY A 12 1.32 -3.13 9.06
C GLY A 12 0.02 -3.23 9.85
N THR A 13 -0.56 -2.11 10.26
CA THR A 13 -1.73 -2.04 11.15
C THR A 13 -3.02 -1.72 10.40
N SER A 14 -4.18 -2.00 11.00
CA SER A 14 -5.51 -1.75 10.43
C SER A 14 -6.06 -0.36 10.73
N GLU A 15 -5.63 0.26 11.81
CA GLU A 15 -6.23 1.47 12.37
C GLU A 15 -6.16 2.66 11.40
N LEU A 16 -5.12 2.70 10.56
CA LEU A 16 -4.98 3.74 9.55
C LEU A 16 -5.98 3.63 8.40
N PHE A 17 -6.65 2.48 8.23
CA PHE A 17 -7.69 2.32 7.21
C PHE A 17 -9.08 2.80 7.66
N GLU A 18 -9.30 3.08 8.95
CA GLU A 18 -10.63 3.45 9.49
C GLU A 18 -11.34 4.56 8.69
N PRO A 19 -10.69 5.69 8.32
CA PRO A 19 -11.36 6.72 7.54
C PRO A 19 -11.79 6.25 6.16
N PHE A 20 -10.96 5.43 5.51
CA PHE A 20 -11.24 4.90 4.18
C PHE A 20 -12.36 3.85 4.21
N VAL A 21 -12.32 2.92 5.17
CA VAL A 21 -13.36 1.91 5.37
C VAL A 21 -14.70 2.56 5.70
N ALA A 22 -14.71 3.59 6.56
CA ALA A 22 -15.91 4.37 6.85
C ALA A 22 -16.48 5.05 5.59
N ALA A 23 -15.61 5.56 4.70
CA ALA A 23 -16.03 6.18 3.44
C ALA A 23 -16.53 5.17 2.40
N LEU A 24 -16.09 3.91 2.43
CA LEU A 24 -16.63 2.82 1.61
C LEU A 24 -18.04 2.41 2.07
N GLY A 25 -18.34 2.53 3.36
CA GLY A 25 -19.60 2.13 3.96
C GLY A 25 -19.91 0.65 3.73
N SER A 26 -21.18 0.35 3.42
CA SER A 26 -21.67 -1.01 3.09
C SER A 26 -21.56 -1.36 1.60
N ALA A 27 -20.97 -0.48 0.77
CA ALA A 27 -20.95 -0.66 -0.69
C ALA A 27 -20.05 -1.83 -1.13
N VAL A 28 -19.08 -2.22 -0.31
CA VAL A 28 -18.18 -3.36 -0.54
C VAL A 28 -17.73 -3.95 0.79
N ALA A 29 -17.68 -5.28 0.89
CA ALA A 29 -17.09 -5.97 2.03
C ALA A 29 -15.56 -5.73 2.03
N THR A 30 -14.98 -5.44 3.20
CA THR A 30 -13.54 -5.20 3.32
C THR A 30 -12.88 -6.26 4.19
N LYS A 31 -11.68 -6.70 3.80
CA LYS A 31 -10.82 -7.58 4.60
C LYS A 31 -9.45 -6.95 4.73
N ILE A 32 -9.06 -6.58 5.95
CA ILE A 32 -7.73 -5.99 6.21
C ILE A 32 -6.79 -7.09 6.68
N ILE A 33 -5.65 -7.26 6.00
CA ILE A 33 -4.63 -8.24 6.38
C ILE A 33 -3.49 -7.51 7.08
N ARG A 34 -3.39 -7.70 8.41
CA ARG A 34 -2.38 -7.06 9.25
C ARG A 34 -1.04 -7.80 9.19
N TYR A 35 0.05 -7.09 9.39
CA TYR A 35 1.39 -7.68 9.49
C TYR A 35 1.87 -7.73 10.95
N PRO A 36 2.55 -8.81 11.38
CA PRO A 36 3.13 -8.87 12.72
C PRO A 36 4.07 -7.69 12.97
N GLY A 37 3.77 -6.88 13.97
CA GLY A 37 4.54 -5.67 14.28
C GLY A 37 5.90 -5.97 14.94
N ASP A 38 6.09 -7.17 15.44
CA ASP A 38 7.28 -7.62 16.16
C ASP A 38 8.20 -8.53 15.35
N ALA A 39 7.77 -9.05 14.20
CA ALA A 39 8.55 -9.97 13.38
C ALA A 39 9.34 -9.26 12.28
N ALA A 40 10.60 -9.62 12.12
CA ALA A 40 11.51 -9.07 11.10
C ALA A 40 11.25 -9.72 9.72
N LEU A 41 10.08 -9.51 9.14
CA LEU A 41 9.64 -10.10 7.88
C LEU A 41 9.93 -9.14 6.71
N GLY A 42 10.51 -9.70 5.64
CA GLY A 42 10.65 -9.07 4.33
C GLY A 42 9.46 -9.34 3.42
N TYR A 43 9.56 -8.95 2.16
CA TYR A 43 8.45 -9.04 1.19
C TYR A 43 7.97 -10.48 0.96
N ASP A 44 8.86 -11.45 0.79
CA ASP A 44 8.50 -12.84 0.49
C ASP A 44 7.70 -13.48 1.64
N ALA A 45 8.17 -13.27 2.87
CA ALA A 45 7.48 -13.78 4.05
C ALA A 45 6.11 -13.10 4.27
N LEU A 46 6.03 -11.79 4.00
CA LEU A 46 4.76 -11.07 4.07
C LEU A 46 3.80 -11.47 2.93
N ALA A 47 4.32 -11.72 1.72
CA ALA A 47 3.52 -12.24 0.61
C ALA A 47 2.94 -13.61 0.93
N ALA A 48 3.73 -14.51 1.55
CA ALA A 48 3.25 -15.82 2.01
C ALA A 48 2.13 -15.69 3.06
N LEU A 49 2.30 -14.78 4.03
CA LEU A 49 1.26 -14.48 5.03
C LEU A 49 -0.02 -13.97 4.38
N VAL A 50 0.10 -13.02 3.45
CA VAL A 50 -1.07 -12.46 2.74
C VAL A 50 -1.75 -13.54 1.91
N ARG A 51 -0.98 -14.35 1.15
CA ARG A 51 -1.52 -15.44 0.32
C ARG A 51 -2.38 -16.40 1.13
N ALA A 52 -1.91 -16.81 2.31
CA ALA A 52 -2.64 -17.70 3.21
C ALA A 52 -3.94 -17.07 3.76
N ALA A 53 -4.02 -15.74 3.75
CA ALA A 53 -5.17 -15.00 4.26
C ALA A 53 -6.10 -14.46 3.16
N LEU A 54 -5.82 -14.69 1.86
CA LEU A 54 -6.71 -14.27 0.78
C LEU A 54 -8.08 -14.97 0.87
N PRO A 55 -9.16 -14.35 0.36
CA PRO A 55 -10.46 -15.01 0.26
C PRO A 55 -10.39 -16.27 -0.59
N VAL A 56 -11.06 -17.35 -0.13
CA VAL A 56 -11.19 -18.62 -0.85
C VAL A 56 -12.63 -18.71 -1.35
N GLY A 57 -12.80 -18.95 -2.66
CA GLY A 57 -14.14 -19.14 -3.27
C GLY A 57 -14.92 -17.85 -3.53
N GLU A 58 -14.42 -16.69 -3.12
CA GLU A 58 -15.06 -15.39 -3.31
C GLU A 58 -14.20 -14.47 -4.21
N PRO A 59 -14.81 -13.75 -5.17
CA PRO A 59 -14.07 -12.77 -5.96
C PRO A 59 -13.57 -11.63 -5.07
N TYR A 60 -12.35 -11.16 -5.34
CA TYR A 60 -11.76 -10.05 -4.59
C TYR A 60 -10.97 -9.09 -5.48
N VAL A 61 -10.85 -7.85 -5.00
CA VAL A 61 -9.91 -6.85 -5.50
C VAL A 61 -8.85 -6.63 -4.43
N LEU A 62 -7.58 -6.62 -4.83
CA LEU A 62 -6.45 -6.47 -3.91
C LEU A 62 -5.95 -5.03 -3.93
N LEU A 63 -5.91 -4.36 -2.78
CA LEU A 63 -5.37 -3.02 -2.64
C LEU A 63 -4.07 -3.04 -1.82
N GLY A 64 -2.97 -2.61 -2.44
CA GLY A 64 -1.68 -2.41 -1.77
C GLY A 64 -1.39 -0.94 -1.53
N GLU A 65 -1.36 -0.52 -0.25
CA GLU A 65 -0.97 0.84 0.13
C GLU A 65 0.54 0.93 0.32
N SER A 66 1.18 1.91 -0.34
CA SER A 66 2.57 2.28 -0.11
C SER A 66 3.51 1.06 -0.13
N PHE A 67 4.06 0.68 1.02
CA PHE A 67 4.91 -0.49 1.24
C PHE A 67 4.34 -1.79 0.66
N SER A 68 3.02 -1.97 0.70
CA SER A 68 2.37 -3.21 0.29
C SER A 68 2.11 -3.34 -1.21
N GLY A 69 2.40 -2.32 -2.03
CA GLY A 69 2.26 -2.43 -3.48
C GLY A 69 3.06 -3.57 -4.08
N PRO A 70 4.35 -3.74 -3.77
CA PRO A 70 5.13 -4.89 -4.26
C PRO A 70 4.53 -6.25 -3.86
N ILE A 71 4.00 -6.39 -2.64
CA ILE A 71 3.30 -7.62 -2.20
C ILE A 71 2.07 -7.87 -3.08
N ALA A 72 1.25 -6.83 -3.25
CA ALA A 72 0.04 -6.92 -4.06
C ALA A 72 0.35 -7.24 -5.54
N ILE A 73 1.41 -6.65 -6.10
CA ILE A 73 1.89 -6.93 -7.47
C ILE A 73 2.33 -8.39 -7.59
N SER A 74 3.17 -8.88 -6.67
CA SER A 74 3.66 -10.27 -6.71
C SER A 74 2.49 -11.27 -6.66
N LEU A 75 1.55 -11.09 -5.73
CA LEU A 75 0.38 -11.94 -5.61
C LEU A 75 -0.56 -11.84 -6.82
N ALA A 76 -0.73 -10.65 -7.39
CA ALA A 76 -1.53 -10.47 -8.59
C ALA A 76 -0.89 -11.13 -9.83
N ALA A 77 0.45 -11.17 -9.89
CA ALA A 77 1.18 -11.84 -10.96
C ALA A 77 1.14 -13.39 -10.88
N GLU A 78 0.89 -13.93 -9.69
CA GLU A 78 0.61 -15.38 -9.53
C GLU A 78 -0.74 -15.77 -10.14
N GLY A 79 -1.63 -14.79 -10.26
CA GLY A 79 -2.97 -15.00 -10.77
C GLY A 79 -3.91 -15.65 -9.75
N GLY A 80 -5.05 -16.09 -10.26
CA GLY A 80 -6.08 -16.76 -9.46
C GLY A 80 -7.48 -16.41 -9.95
N ALA A 81 -8.35 -17.42 -10.02
CA ALA A 81 -9.70 -17.25 -10.56
C ALA A 81 -10.58 -16.25 -9.77
N GLN A 82 -10.24 -15.94 -8.54
CA GLN A 82 -11.00 -15.03 -7.68
C GLN A 82 -10.49 -13.57 -7.73
N LEU A 83 -9.26 -13.33 -8.19
CA LEU A 83 -8.72 -11.98 -8.31
C LEU A 83 -9.36 -11.24 -9.50
N ARG A 84 -10.01 -10.10 -9.24
CA ARG A 84 -10.70 -9.29 -10.24
C ARG A 84 -9.98 -8.00 -10.61
N GLY A 85 -9.08 -7.53 -9.77
CA GLY A 85 -8.36 -6.29 -10.01
C GLY A 85 -7.30 -6.00 -8.96
N LEU A 86 -6.35 -5.14 -9.34
CA LEU A 86 -5.27 -4.67 -8.48
C LEU A 86 -5.38 -3.15 -8.32
N VAL A 87 -5.37 -2.68 -7.07
CA VAL A 87 -5.29 -1.25 -6.74
C VAL A 87 -3.95 -0.97 -6.06
N LEU A 88 -3.20 -0.03 -6.58
CA LEU A 88 -1.95 0.46 -6.01
C LEU A 88 -2.19 1.89 -5.50
N CYS A 89 -2.02 2.14 -4.22
CA CYS A 89 -2.21 3.45 -3.62
C CYS A 89 -0.88 4.01 -3.12
N CYS A 90 -0.42 5.14 -3.69
CA CYS A 90 0.83 5.82 -3.30
C CYS A 90 2.01 4.84 -3.20
N SER A 91 2.16 3.95 -4.19
CA SER A 91 3.05 2.80 -4.12
C SER A 91 4.06 2.73 -5.28
N PHE A 92 4.81 1.65 -5.35
CA PHE A 92 5.92 1.46 -6.27
C PHE A 92 6.07 -0.02 -6.66
N ALA A 93 6.69 -0.30 -7.83
CA ALA A 93 7.06 -1.66 -8.23
C ALA A 93 8.55 -1.96 -7.98
N ARG A 94 9.37 -0.93 -7.78
CA ARG A 94 10.79 -1.07 -7.40
C ARG A 94 11.17 -0.02 -6.38
N ASN A 95 12.37 -0.16 -5.80
CA ASN A 95 12.90 0.86 -4.86
C ASN A 95 12.58 2.27 -5.38
N PRO A 96 11.74 3.04 -4.67
CA PRO A 96 11.30 4.36 -5.14
C PRO A 96 12.42 5.42 -5.08
N ARG A 97 13.51 5.12 -4.36
CA ARG A 97 14.69 5.99 -4.23
C ARG A 97 15.98 5.19 -4.43
N PRO A 98 16.34 4.82 -5.68
CA PRO A 98 17.48 3.95 -5.98
C PRO A 98 18.81 4.44 -5.40
N SER A 99 19.01 5.76 -5.29
CA SER A 99 20.19 6.37 -4.68
C SER A 99 20.41 5.98 -3.21
N LEU A 100 19.34 5.59 -2.51
CA LEU A 100 19.42 5.10 -1.13
C LEU A 100 19.65 3.60 -1.04
N GLY A 101 19.66 2.87 -2.16
CA GLY A 101 19.86 1.42 -2.21
C GLY A 101 21.09 0.91 -1.45
N PRO A 102 22.28 1.55 -1.57
CA PRO A 102 23.49 1.14 -0.82
C PRO A 102 23.31 1.16 0.70
N LEU A 103 22.44 2.02 1.24
CA LEU A 103 22.18 2.13 2.68
C LEU A 103 21.56 0.86 3.29
N ARG A 104 21.04 -0.07 2.46
CA ARG A 104 20.51 -1.35 2.95
C ARG A 104 21.51 -2.17 3.76
N VAL A 105 22.81 -2.01 3.49
CA VAL A 105 23.88 -2.74 4.20
C VAL A 105 24.09 -2.16 5.59
N LEU A 106 23.94 -0.85 5.76
CA LEU A 106 24.16 -0.16 7.03
C LEU A 106 22.91 -0.15 7.93
N LEU A 107 21.74 -0.40 7.37
CA LEU A 107 20.46 -0.31 8.10
C LEU A 107 20.38 -1.22 9.35
N PRO A 108 20.93 -2.46 9.37
CA PRO A 108 20.92 -3.29 10.57
C PRO A 108 21.66 -2.67 11.75
N LEU A 109 22.75 -1.92 11.46
CA LEU A 109 23.60 -1.27 12.47
C LEU A 109 23.10 0.13 12.85
N ALA A 110 22.26 0.75 12.00
CA ALA A 110 21.78 2.10 12.24
C ALA A 110 20.86 2.14 13.47
N PRO A 111 21.06 3.09 14.41
CA PRO A 111 20.11 3.30 15.47
C PRO A 111 18.77 3.79 14.87
N ILE A 112 17.65 3.22 15.32
CA ILE A 112 16.34 3.81 15.03
C ILE A 112 16.16 4.97 16.00
N VAL A 113 16.46 6.16 15.51
CA VAL A 113 16.17 7.37 16.25
C VAL A 113 14.68 7.68 16.07
N PRO A 114 13.89 7.74 17.14
CA PRO A 114 12.50 8.14 17.06
C PRO A 114 12.43 9.55 16.45
N ARG A 115 11.83 9.64 15.26
CA ARG A 115 11.57 10.97 14.69
C ARG A 115 10.45 11.62 15.49
N PRO A 116 10.52 12.94 15.73
CA PRO A 116 9.41 13.65 16.34
C PRO A 116 8.12 13.35 15.58
N LEU A 117 7.10 12.88 16.30
CA LEU A 117 5.81 12.49 15.70
C LEU A 117 5.21 13.62 14.84
N GLY A 118 5.42 14.87 15.26
CA GLY A 118 4.98 16.05 14.51
C GLY A 118 5.63 16.18 13.14
N LEU A 119 6.93 15.91 13.03
CA LEU A 119 7.64 15.94 11.74
C LEU A 119 7.17 14.79 10.82
N LEU A 120 7.03 13.59 11.37
CA LEU A 120 6.58 12.43 10.61
C LEU A 120 5.14 12.58 10.13
N SER A 121 4.23 13.05 11.00
CA SER A 121 2.84 13.31 10.62
C SER A 121 2.75 14.40 9.54
N ARG A 122 3.58 15.44 9.62
CA ARG A 122 3.63 16.48 8.60
C ARG A 122 4.17 15.99 7.26
N LEU A 123 5.14 15.07 7.26
CA LEU A 123 5.66 14.43 6.06
C LEU A 123 4.59 13.55 5.37
N LEU A 124 3.85 12.75 6.18
CA LEU A 124 2.90 11.77 5.68
C LEU A 124 1.53 12.38 5.34
N MET A 125 1.07 13.37 6.09
CA MET A 125 -0.28 13.94 6.01
C MET A 125 -0.29 15.43 5.59
N GLY A 126 0.87 16.06 5.42
CA GLY A 126 0.97 17.44 4.99
C GLY A 126 0.22 18.41 5.91
N ARG A 127 -0.59 19.29 5.30
CA ARG A 127 -1.47 20.24 6.00
C ARG A 127 -2.80 19.61 6.44
N LEU A 128 -3.10 18.39 5.98
CA LEU A 128 -4.36 17.69 6.28
C LEU A 128 -4.27 16.84 7.56
N VAL A 129 -3.19 16.99 8.33
CA VAL A 129 -3.03 16.32 9.61
C VAL A 129 -4.10 16.78 10.60
N THR A 130 -4.80 15.81 11.21
CA THR A 130 -5.73 16.02 12.33
C THR A 130 -5.18 15.35 13.58
N ASP A 131 -5.68 15.75 14.75
CA ASP A 131 -5.26 15.12 16.01
C ASP A 131 -5.67 13.65 16.09
N THR A 132 -6.79 13.28 15.47
CA THR A 132 -7.21 11.88 15.36
C THR A 132 -6.21 11.07 14.53
N LEU A 133 -5.88 11.52 13.33
CA LEU A 133 -4.89 10.85 12.45
C LEU A 133 -3.50 10.80 13.09
N ARG A 134 -3.11 11.84 13.83
CA ARG A 134 -1.84 11.85 14.56
C ARG A 134 -1.83 10.80 15.68
N ARG A 135 -2.94 10.64 16.41
CA ARG A 135 -3.09 9.57 17.42
C ARG A 135 -3.06 8.19 16.81
N SER A 136 -3.77 7.95 15.70
CA SER A 136 -3.74 6.68 14.98
C SER A 136 -2.33 6.33 14.47
N LEU A 137 -1.60 7.31 13.92
CA LEU A 137 -0.20 7.13 13.53
C LEU A 137 0.69 6.79 14.74
N ALA A 138 0.52 7.49 15.86
CA ALA A 138 1.28 7.22 17.08
C ALA A 138 1.01 5.81 17.61
N GLN A 139 -0.22 5.36 17.55
CA GLN A 139 -0.61 4.01 17.94
C GLN A 139 0.01 2.95 17.00
N ALA A 140 -0.06 3.15 15.68
CA ALA A 140 0.56 2.27 14.71
C ALA A 140 2.08 2.15 14.92
N LEU A 141 2.75 3.26 15.21
CA LEU A 141 4.19 3.28 15.50
C LEU A 141 4.55 2.55 16.79
N ARG A 142 3.72 2.62 17.83
CA ARG A 142 3.94 1.87 19.09
C ARG A 142 3.86 0.36 18.91
N GLN A 143 3.07 -0.11 17.94
CA GLN A 143 2.93 -1.54 17.62
C GLN A 143 4.09 -2.07 16.75
N LEU A 144 4.93 -1.19 16.20
CA LEU A 144 6.00 -1.54 15.27
C LEU A 144 7.35 -1.59 15.98
N ALA A 145 7.83 -2.79 16.25
CA ALA A 145 9.17 -3.00 16.82
C ALA A 145 10.27 -2.55 15.86
N ALA A 146 11.39 -2.07 16.43
CA ALA A 146 12.54 -1.61 15.66
C ALA A 146 13.06 -2.65 14.65
N ARG A 147 13.08 -3.94 15.05
CA ARG A 147 13.50 -5.04 14.17
C ARG A 147 12.60 -5.21 12.95
N ALA A 148 11.28 -5.09 13.12
CA ALA A 148 10.32 -5.19 12.02
C ALA A 148 10.44 -3.99 11.08
N LEU A 149 10.57 -2.78 11.63
CA LEU A 149 10.78 -1.57 10.84
C LEU A 149 12.07 -1.67 9.99
N LYS A 150 13.20 -2.10 10.58
CA LYS A 150 14.47 -2.28 9.86
C LYS A 150 14.35 -3.29 8.72
N ALA A 151 13.71 -4.45 8.99
CA ALA A 151 13.51 -5.48 7.96
C ALA A 151 12.68 -4.95 6.79
N ARG A 152 11.58 -4.25 7.06
CA ARG A 152 10.72 -3.64 6.03
C ARG A 152 11.43 -2.54 5.25
N LEU A 153 12.16 -1.64 5.91
CA LEU A 153 12.95 -0.62 5.23
C LEU A 153 14.04 -1.24 4.34
N ARG A 154 14.73 -2.27 4.84
CA ARG A 154 15.73 -3.00 4.04
C ARG A 154 15.09 -3.64 2.81
N ALA A 155 13.91 -4.23 2.96
CA ALA A 155 13.15 -4.82 1.87
C ALA A 155 12.80 -3.76 0.80
N VAL A 156 12.31 -2.57 1.19
CA VAL A 156 12.04 -1.45 0.26
C VAL A 156 13.28 -1.06 -0.54
N LEU A 157 14.45 -1.00 0.09
CA LEU A 157 15.68 -0.59 -0.58
C LEU A 157 16.22 -1.59 -1.61
N SER A 158 15.73 -2.84 -1.59
CA SER A 158 16.19 -3.91 -2.48
C SER A 158 15.13 -4.46 -3.43
N ILE A 159 13.87 -3.99 -3.30
CA ILE A 159 12.77 -4.56 -4.09
C ILE A 159 12.82 -4.13 -5.55
N ASP A 160 12.53 -5.07 -6.43
CA ASP A 160 12.11 -4.84 -7.82
C ASP A 160 11.17 -5.98 -8.25
N VAL A 161 9.91 -5.65 -8.43
CA VAL A 161 8.83 -6.55 -8.91
C VAL A 161 8.31 -6.08 -10.29
N SER A 162 9.19 -5.47 -11.08
CA SER A 162 8.83 -4.96 -12.41
C SER A 162 8.44 -6.09 -13.37
N ALA A 163 9.11 -7.25 -13.28
CA ALA A 163 8.79 -8.42 -14.05
C ALA A 163 7.45 -9.04 -13.63
N GLU A 164 7.15 -9.07 -12.33
CA GLU A 164 5.85 -9.48 -11.80
C GLU A 164 4.74 -8.56 -12.30
N LEU A 165 4.95 -7.25 -12.23
CA LEU A 165 3.97 -6.26 -12.69
C LEU A 165 3.61 -6.47 -14.18
N SER A 166 4.56 -6.84 -15.04
CA SER A 166 4.29 -7.13 -16.46
C SER A 166 3.40 -8.36 -16.67
N ARG A 167 3.40 -9.30 -15.72
CA ARG A 167 2.58 -10.53 -15.77
C ARG A 167 1.22 -10.41 -15.13
N VAL A 168 0.90 -9.29 -14.45
CA VAL A 168 -0.42 -9.07 -13.85
C VAL A 168 -1.49 -9.10 -14.96
N ALA A 169 -2.40 -10.06 -14.93
CA ALA A 169 -3.41 -10.25 -15.95
C ALA A 169 -4.70 -9.44 -15.74
N VAL A 170 -4.94 -9.00 -14.49
CA VAL A 170 -6.14 -8.25 -14.13
C VAL A 170 -5.97 -6.74 -14.35
N PRO A 171 -7.08 -5.99 -14.49
CA PRO A 171 -7.04 -4.53 -14.55
C PRO A 171 -6.32 -3.92 -13.35
N VAL A 172 -5.60 -2.82 -13.58
CA VAL A 172 -4.83 -2.09 -12.55
C VAL A 172 -5.36 -0.67 -12.40
N LEU A 173 -5.64 -0.27 -11.15
CA LEU A 173 -5.89 1.12 -10.77
C LEU A 173 -4.70 1.63 -9.94
N TYR A 174 -4.20 2.81 -10.27
CA TYR A 174 -3.24 3.52 -9.44
C TYR A 174 -3.88 4.78 -8.84
N LEU A 175 -3.93 4.87 -7.51
CA LEU A 175 -4.30 6.09 -6.79
C LEU A 175 -3.03 6.90 -6.54
N HIS A 176 -2.95 8.06 -7.18
CA HIS A 176 -1.80 8.95 -7.14
C HIS A 176 -2.10 10.17 -6.26
N ALA A 177 -1.29 10.34 -5.21
CA ALA A 177 -1.31 11.54 -4.38
C ALA A 177 -0.36 12.59 -4.98
N THR A 178 -0.91 13.71 -5.45
CA THR A 178 -0.10 14.72 -6.18
C THR A 178 0.85 15.53 -5.28
N GLU A 179 0.68 15.43 -3.96
CA GLU A 179 1.53 16.08 -2.95
C GLU A 179 2.40 15.07 -2.17
N ASP A 180 2.57 13.85 -2.71
CA ASP A 180 3.34 12.80 -2.06
C ASP A 180 4.84 13.14 -2.00
N ARG A 181 5.37 13.27 -0.78
CA ARG A 181 6.80 13.54 -0.53
C ARG A 181 7.60 12.28 -0.18
N VAL A 182 6.93 11.13 -0.04
CA VAL A 182 7.52 9.85 0.33
C VAL A 182 7.82 9.02 -0.90
N VAL A 183 6.80 8.76 -1.71
CA VAL A 183 6.91 8.04 -2.98
C VAL A 183 6.88 9.05 -4.13
N PRO A 184 8.00 9.23 -4.85
CA PRO A 184 8.08 10.24 -5.91
C PRO A 184 7.29 9.79 -7.15
N ASP A 185 6.87 10.75 -7.98
CA ASP A 185 6.17 10.52 -9.26
C ASP A 185 6.92 9.58 -10.21
N ALA A 186 8.23 9.44 -10.04
CA ALA A 186 9.04 8.48 -10.79
C ALA A 186 8.56 7.04 -10.60
N ALA A 187 7.95 6.72 -9.46
CA ALA A 187 7.37 5.40 -9.20
C ALA A 187 6.12 5.15 -10.07
N LEU A 188 5.22 6.13 -10.14
CA LEU A 188 4.06 6.08 -11.05
C LEU A 188 4.51 6.00 -12.52
N ARG A 189 5.48 6.85 -12.91
CA ARG A 189 6.01 6.81 -14.30
C ARG A 189 6.61 5.45 -14.63
N HIS A 190 7.26 4.78 -13.67
CA HIS A 190 7.79 3.44 -13.86
C HIS A 190 6.69 2.40 -14.04
N ILE A 191 5.65 2.42 -13.19
CA ILE A 191 4.48 1.54 -13.33
C ILE A 191 3.80 1.73 -14.69
N ARG A 192 3.56 2.98 -15.12
CA ARG A 192 2.94 3.27 -16.41
C ARG A 192 3.76 2.85 -17.63
N ARG A 193 5.09 2.78 -17.52
CA ARG A 193 5.91 2.22 -18.62
C ARG A 193 5.69 0.73 -18.79
N ILE A 194 5.42 0.01 -17.72
CA ILE A 194 5.20 -1.45 -17.74
C ILE A 194 3.73 -1.76 -18.06
N ARG A 195 2.82 -0.96 -17.51
CA ARG A 195 1.36 -1.11 -17.64
C ARG A 195 0.76 0.22 -18.14
N PRO A 196 0.91 0.54 -19.44
CA PRO A 196 0.39 1.80 -19.98
C PRO A 196 -1.14 1.90 -19.90
N GLU A 197 -1.85 0.78 -19.88
CA GLU A 197 -3.30 0.66 -19.72
C GLU A 197 -3.78 0.84 -18.27
N ALA A 198 -2.87 0.89 -17.29
CA ALA A 198 -3.27 1.10 -15.90
C ALA A 198 -4.02 2.43 -15.74
N ARG A 199 -5.23 2.34 -15.18
CA ARG A 199 -6.04 3.53 -14.86
C ARG A 199 -5.36 4.32 -13.75
N VAL A 200 -5.18 5.61 -13.93
CA VAL A 200 -4.63 6.50 -12.90
C VAL A 200 -5.70 7.48 -12.46
N VAL A 201 -5.88 7.60 -11.15
CA VAL A 201 -6.71 8.65 -10.53
C VAL A 201 -5.81 9.48 -9.63
N SER A 202 -5.58 10.74 -10.04
CA SER A 202 -4.79 11.70 -9.29
C SER A 202 -5.67 12.48 -8.31
N ILE A 203 -5.28 12.54 -7.04
CA ILE A 203 -6.00 13.20 -5.96
C ILE A 203 -5.04 14.20 -5.29
N PRO A 204 -5.45 15.46 -5.07
CA PRO A 204 -4.68 16.43 -4.29
C PRO A 204 -4.59 15.99 -2.83
N ALA A 205 -3.58 15.20 -2.53
CA ALA A 205 -3.36 14.58 -1.24
C ALA A 205 -1.86 14.38 -0.98
N PRO A 206 -1.43 14.36 0.27
CA PRO A 206 -0.12 13.87 0.69
C PRO A 206 -0.07 12.34 0.64
N HIS A 207 1.05 11.74 1.08
CA HIS A 207 1.28 10.29 1.04
C HIS A 207 0.15 9.45 1.67
N PHE A 208 -0.43 9.91 2.79
CA PHE A 208 -1.57 9.26 3.45
C PHE A 208 -2.89 9.63 2.75
N LEU A 209 -3.01 9.25 1.47
CA LEU A 209 -4.16 9.57 0.61
C LEU A 209 -5.46 8.97 1.15
N LEU A 210 -5.45 7.70 1.52
CA LEU A 210 -6.64 6.99 2.02
C LEU A 210 -7.14 7.59 3.34
N GLN A 211 -6.25 8.15 4.15
CA GLN A 211 -6.54 8.73 5.45
C GLN A 211 -6.99 10.19 5.34
N THR A 212 -6.44 10.94 4.39
CA THR A 212 -6.67 12.39 4.27
C THR A 212 -7.73 12.77 3.25
N ARG A 213 -7.98 11.89 2.27
CA ARG A 213 -9.00 12.05 1.21
C ARG A 213 -9.84 10.78 1.04
N PRO A 214 -10.40 10.24 2.14
CA PRO A 214 -11.07 8.93 2.12
C PRO A 214 -12.25 8.87 1.16
N GLY A 215 -13.06 9.94 1.07
CA GLY A 215 -14.24 9.97 0.19
C GLY A 215 -13.88 9.96 -1.29
N GLU A 216 -12.80 10.66 -1.70
CA GLU A 216 -12.32 10.67 -3.09
C GLU A 216 -11.72 9.32 -3.46
N ALA A 217 -10.91 8.74 -2.56
CA ALA A 217 -10.35 7.41 -2.71
C ALA A 217 -11.44 6.33 -2.81
N ALA A 218 -12.45 6.38 -1.93
CA ALA A 218 -13.56 5.43 -1.93
C ALA A 218 -14.34 5.48 -3.25
N ARG A 219 -14.69 6.67 -3.75
CA ARG A 219 -15.35 6.82 -5.06
C ARG A 219 -14.54 6.22 -6.20
N ALA A 220 -13.22 6.45 -6.23
CA ALA A 220 -12.34 5.91 -7.26
C ALA A 220 -12.28 4.38 -7.22
N VAL A 221 -12.11 3.79 -6.02
CA VAL A 221 -12.03 2.34 -5.83
C VAL A 221 -13.37 1.67 -6.11
N LEU A 222 -14.48 2.20 -5.62
CA LEU A 222 -15.82 1.65 -5.91
C LEU A 222 -16.17 1.73 -7.40
N GLY A 223 -15.77 2.81 -8.07
CA GLY A 223 -15.92 2.93 -9.53
C GLY A 223 -15.09 1.90 -10.30
N PHE A 224 -13.90 1.60 -9.82
CA PHE A 224 -13.03 0.56 -10.39
C PHE A 224 -13.62 -0.84 -10.16
N ILE A 225 -14.05 -1.16 -8.93
CA ILE A 225 -14.66 -2.45 -8.59
C ILE A 225 -15.87 -2.73 -9.47
N ARG A 226 -16.76 -1.73 -9.64
CA ARG A 226 -17.94 -1.89 -10.52
C ARG A 226 -17.54 -2.20 -11.97
N GLY A 227 -16.50 -1.53 -12.48
CA GLY A 227 -16.00 -1.77 -13.84
C GLY A 227 -15.48 -3.18 -14.04
N VAL A 228 -14.66 -3.70 -13.12
CA VAL A 228 -14.05 -5.04 -13.25
C VAL A 228 -15.03 -6.18 -12.98
N VAL A 229 -16.12 -5.95 -12.24
CA VAL A 229 -17.15 -6.97 -11.98
C VAL A 229 -18.16 -7.06 -13.14
N GLN A 230 -18.37 -5.98 -13.91
CA GLN A 230 -19.29 -5.97 -15.06
C GLN A 230 -18.63 -6.51 -16.34
N SER A 231 -17.33 -6.73 -16.35
CA SER A 231 -16.57 -7.20 -17.53
C SER A 231 -16.41 -8.73 -17.57
N ASP A 232 -16.95 -9.44 -16.60
CA ASP A 232 -17.11 -10.90 -16.54
C ASP A 232 -18.51 -11.31 -17.02
#